data_45ec7ae3e714e3ed10971305768842b3
#
_entry.id   45ec7ae3e714e3ed10971305768842b3
#
_cell.length_a   1.000
_cell.length_b   1.000
_cell.length_c   1.000
_cell.angle_alpha   90.00
_cell.angle_beta   90.00
_cell.angle_gamma   90.00
#
_symmetry.space_group_name_H-M   'P 1'
#
loop_
_entity.id
_entity.type
_entity.pdbx_description
1 polymer ?
#
loop_
_entity_poly.entity_id
_entity_poly.type
_entity_poly.pdbx_seq_one_letter_code
_entity_poly.pdbx_strand_id
1 'polypeptide(L)'
;MKNESDVDIAVMRDDIHESAFGEKFDLFTSEKKNEAVKLKDAVERVLRNNFPYQVKRGNKSIKVNGNTYRKQADTVPCLSMRYYYRSNLQDYLTHHEGVIIFADDGEVIRNFPKQHIANGKAKNKRTSFYYKKMVRIMKKMRYLMSEYGYRCADEVSSFGIESLIWNIPDFYFTKYSSYGFAFEEIVTYAYRHKGELSNYYEANGIKKLCPSQQDINNYSEFIDKLYSFFEYDYTS
;
A
#
# COMPACT_ATOMS: atom_id res chain seq x y z
N MET A 1 -0.67 7.75 -20.68
CA MET A 1 -0.56 6.70 -19.65
C MET A 1 0.90 6.26 -19.57
N LYS A 2 1.56 6.42 -18.43
CA LYS A 2 2.85 5.74 -18.24
C LYS A 2 2.56 4.24 -18.30
N ASN A 3 3.02 3.59 -19.35
CA ASN A 3 2.89 2.14 -19.58
C ASN A 3 3.87 1.32 -18.72
N GLU A 4 4.41 1.94 -17.68
CA GLU A 4 5.45 1.40 -16.82
C GLU A 4 4.87 1.13 -15.43
N SER A 5 4.20 0.00 -15.29
CA SER A 5 4.02 -0.56 -13.95
C SER A 5 5.29 -1.33 -13.62
N ASP A 6 5.99 -0.89 -12.57
CA ASP A 6 7.10 -1.61 -11.98
C ASP A 6 6.61 -2.95 -11.41
N VAL A 7 7.50 -3.92 -11.36
CA VAL A 7 7.24 -5.21 -10.70
C VAL A 7 7.88 -5.17 -9.32
N ASP A 8 7.06 -5.28 -8.28
CA ASP A 8 7.53 -5.38 -6.90
C ASP A 8 7.81 -6.84 -6.54
N ILE A 9 9.05 -7.13 -6.13
CA ILE A 9 9.51 -8.48 -5.78
C ILE A 9 10.02 -8.45 -4.34
N ALA A 10 9.32 -9.12 -3.42
CA ALA A 10 9.82 -9.32 -2.07
C ALA A 10 10.81 -10.50 -2.04
N VAL A 11 12.01 -10.27 -1.53
CA VAL A 11 12.99 -11.32 -1.21
C VAL A 11 13.01 -11.47 0.29
N MET A 12 12.33 -12.50 0.78
CA MET A 12 12.11 -12.70 2.20
C MET A 12 13.04 -13.78 2.74
N ARG A 13 13.69 -13.49 3.85
CA ARG A 13 14.38 -14.46 4.69
C ARG A 13 13.42 -14.92 5.78
N ASP A 14 13.10 -16.21 5.83
CA ASP A 14 12.07 -16.79 6.69
C ASP A 14 12.63 -17.59 7.88
N ASP A 15 13.94 -17.82 7.92
CA ASP A 15 14.64 -18.39 9.07
C ASP A 15 14.83 -17.41 10.24
N ILE A 16 14.71 -16.11 9.96
CA ILE A 16 14.72 -15.03 10.96
C ILE A 16 13.36 -14.34 10.95
N HIS A 17 12.65 -14.39 12.05
CA HIS A 17 11.37 -13.72 12.18
C HIS A 17 11.31 -12.86 13.44
N GLU A 18 10.55 -11.78 13.33
CA GLU A 18 10.16 -10.94 14.45
C GLU A 18 8.79 -11.33 14.95
N SER A 19 8.63 -11.36 16.27
CA SER A 19 7.34 -11.51 16.93
C SER A 19 6.85 -10.17 17.44
N ALA A 20 5.60 -9.83 17.14
CA ALA A 20 4.96 -8.64 17.65
C ALA A 20 3.65 -9.00 18.34
N PHE A 21 3.35 -8.37 19.48
CA PHE A 21 2.14 -8.58 20.27
C PHE A 21 1.33 -7.30 20.34
N GLY A 22 0.24 -7.23 19.58
CA GLY A 22 -0.57 -6.01 19.50
C GLY A 22 0.25 -4.80 19.02
N GLU A 23 0.05 -3.64 19.66
CA GLU A 23 0.80 -2.43 19.32
C GLU A 23 2.21 -2.40 19.93
N LYS A 24 2.52 -3.32 20.84
CA LYS A 24 3.84 -3.44 21.45
C LYS A 24 4.70 -4.35 20.59
N PHE A 25 5.56 -3.73 19.80
CA PHE A 25 6.60 -4.44 19.07
C PHE A 25 7.79 -4.66 20.01
N ASP A 26 8.28 -5.89 20.04
CA ASP A 26 9.53 -6.18 20.74
C ASP A 26 10.64 -5.31 20.20
N LEU A 27 11.46 -4.80 21.11
CA LEU A 27 12.63 -4.00 20.78
C LEU A 27 13.54 -4.80 19.85
N PHE A 28 13.80 -4.24 18.67
CA PHE A 28 14.74 -4.83 17.72
C PHE A 28 16.09 -5.05 18.38
N THR A 29 16.53 -6.26 18.38
CA THR A 29 17.93 -6.49 18.69
C THR A 29 18.78 -5.95 17.52
N SER A 30 19.90 -5.33 17.84
CA SER A 30 20.90 -4.88 16.86
C SER A 30 21.30 -5.99 15.87
N GLU A 31 21.19 -7.24 16.30
CA GLU A 31 21.43 -8.44 15.51
C GLU A 31 20.48 -8.60 14.33
N LYS A 32 19.17 -8.43 14.52
CA LYS A 32 18.18 -8.53 13.43
C LYS A 32 18.37 -7.45 12.38
N LYS A 33 18.71 -6.23 12.81
CA LYS A 33 19.05 -5.13 11.90
C LYS A 33 20.27 -5.48 11.06
N ASN A 34 21.32 -6.04 11.67
CA ASN A 34 22.52 -6.47 10.96
C ASN A 34 22.22 -7.57 9.94
N GLU A 35 21.37 -8.53 10.27
CA GLU A 35 20.97 -9.58 9.35
C GLU A 35 20.14 -9.04 8.17
N ALA A 36 19.29 -8.05 8.37
CA ALA A 36 18.55 -7.39 7.30
C ALA A 36 19.49 -6.62 6.35
N VAL A 37 20.50 -5.94 6.89
CA VAL A 37 21.55 -5.26 6.09
C VAL A 37 22.32 -6.29 5.25
N LYS A 38 22.80 -7.37 5.88
CA LYS A 38 23.50 -8.45 5.17
C LYS A 38 22.64 -9.05 4.03
N LEU A 39 21.34 -9.25 4.27
CA LEU A 39 20.42 -9.71 3.24
C LEU A 39 20.36 -8.73 2.08
N LYS A 40 20.18 -7.43 2.37
CA LYS A 40 20.10 -6.39 1.34
C LYS A 40 21.37 -6.33 0.50
N ASP A 41 22.53 -6.39 1.15
CA ASP A 41 23.84 -6.39 0.47
C ASP A 41 24.05 -7.65 -0.39
N ALA A 42 23.62 -8.80 0.09
CA ALA A 42 23.68 -10.05 -0.67
C ALA A 42 22.78 -10.01 -1.91
N VAL A 43 21.55 -9.50 -1.76
CA VAL A 43 20.61 -9.34 -2.89
C VAL A 43 21.17 -8.34 -3.90
N GLU A 44 21.69 -7.21 -3.45
CA GLU A 44 22.31 -6.22 -4.35
C GLU A 44 23.47 -6.82 -5.14
N ARG A 45 24.36 -7.55 -4.48
CA ARG A 45 25.50 -8.21 -5.12
C ARG A 45 25.06 -9.20 -6.21
N VAL A 46 24.06 -10.03 -5.91
CA VAL A 46 23.52 -10.99 -6.88
C VAL A 46 22.89 -10.27 -8.07
N LEU A 47 22.10 -9.22 -7.81
CA LEU A 47 21.49 -8.44 -8.88
C LEU A 47 22.52 -7.74 -9.75
N ARG A 48 23.58 -7.13 -9.17
CA ARG A 48 24.65 -6.48 -9.93
C ARG A 48 25.43 -7.47 -10.81
N ASN A 49 25.66 -8.67 -10.32
CA ASN A 49 26.33 -9.72 -11.12
C ASN A 49 25.50 -10.17 -12.33
N ASN A 50 24.16 -10.25 -12.17
CA ASN A 50 23.27 -10.69 -13.24
C ASN A 50 22.79 -9.55 -14.15
N PHE A 51 22.81 -8.31 -13.68
CA PHE A 51 22.33 -7.13 -14.40
C PHE A 51 23.35 -5.98 -14.30
N PRO A 52 24.56 -6.15 -14.87
CA PRO A 52 25.60 -5.14 -14.77
C PRO A 52 25.13 -3.79 -15.32
N TYR A 53 25.50 -2.72 -14.61
CA TYR A 53 25.14 -1.31 -14.91
C TYR A 53 23.65 -0.95 -14.83
N GLN A 54 22.78 -1.88 -14.44
CA GLN A 54 21.33 -1.68 -14.45
C GLN A 54 20.71 -1.69 -13.05
N VAL A 55 21.53 -1.83 -12.02
CA VAL A 55 21.08 -1.94 -10.63
C VAL A 55 21.37 -0.65 -9.89
N LYS A 56 20.33 -0.12 -9.24
CA LYS A 56 20.41 1.06 -8.36
C LYS A 56 19.89 0.71 -6.99
N ARG A 57 20.72 0.85 -5.94
CA ARG A 57 20.28 0.74 -4.55
C ARG A 57 19.43 1.97 -4.18
N GLY A 58 18.25 1.73 -3.68
CA GLY A 58 17.38 2.73 -3.05
C GLY A 58 17.28 2.52 -1.56
N ASN A 59 16.60 3.44 -0.87
CA ASN A 59 16.44 3.39 0.58
C ASN A 59 15.77 2.08 1.06
N LYS A 60 14.67 1.69 0.44
CA LYS A 60 13.84 0.52 0.83
C LYS A 60 13.99 -0.67 -0.11
N SER A 61 14.38 -0.45 -1.35
CA SER A 61 14.44 -1.44 -2.40
C SER A 61 15.72 -1.35 -3.23
N ILE A 62 15.95 -2.35 -4.03
CA ILE A 62 17.00 -2.38 -5.05
C ILE A 62 16.31 -2.44 -6.40
N LYS A 63 16.47 -1.38 -7.18
CA LYS A 63 15.86 -1.22 -8.49
C LYS A 63 16.71 -1.90 -9.57
N VAL A 64 16.07 -2.66 -10.42
CA VAL A 64 16.66 -3.18 -11.68
C VAL A 64 15.95 -2.48 -12.83
N ASN A 65 16.67 -1.69 -13.60
CA ASN A 65 16.11 -0.93 -14.71
C ASN A 65 15.51 -1.86 -15.77
N GLY A 66 14.38 -1.45 -16.32
CA GLY A 66 13.76 -2.12 -17.46
C GLY A 66 14.56 -1.90 -18.75
N ASN A 67 14.27 -2.74 -19.75
CA ASN A 67 14.74 -2.58 -21.12
C ASN A 67 13.67 -3.10 -22.08
N THR A 68 13.98 -3.24 -23.37
CA THR A 68 13.03 -3.74 -24.39
C THR A 68 12.44 -5.11 -24.07
N TYR A 69 13.15 -5.95 -23.31
CA TYR A 69 12.75 -7.34 -23.03
C TYR A 69 12.23 -7.56 -21.62
N ARG A 70 12.41 -6.62 -20.69
CA ARG A 70 11.97 -6.76 -19.32
C ARG A 70 11.43 -5.45 -18.75
N LYS A 71 10.44 -5.56 -17.88
CA LYS A 71 9.94 -4.43 -17.07
C LYS A 71 10.95 -4.07 -15.97
N GLN A 72 10.90 -2.81 -15.56
CA GLN A 72 11.59 -2.37 -14.35
C GLN A 72 11.08 -3.15 -13.14
N ALA A 73 11.97 -3.52 -12.24
CA ALA A 73 11.62 -4.24 -11.03
C ALA A 73 12.24 -3.58 -9.80
N ASP A 74 11.44 -3.47 -8.74
CA ASP A 74 11.88 -3.09 -7.41
C ASP A 74 11.97 -4.34 -6.54
N THR A 75 13.17 -4.71 -6.16
CA THR A 75 13.42 -5.85 -5.26
C THR A 75 13.52 -5.35 -3.84
N VAL A 76 12.64 -5.85 -2.97
CA VAL A 76 12.52 -5.44 -1.57
C VAL A 76 13.02 -6.57 -0.66
N PRO A 77 14.27 -6.50 -0.15
CA PRO A 77 14.76 -7.43 0.86
C PRO A 77 14.02 -7.21 2.19
N CYS A 78 13.51 -8.29 2.77
CA CYS A 78 12.73 -8.21 4.01
C CYS A 78 12.93 -9.47 4.86
N LEU A 79 12.67 -9.34 6.16
CA LEU A 79 12.60 -10.47 7.09
C LEU A 79 11.13 -10.86 7.30
N SER A 80 10.89 -12.11 7.68
CA SER A 80 9.54 -12.53 8.06
C SER A 80 9.12 -11.92 9.39
N MET A 81 7.82 -11.72 9.57
CA MET A 81 7.24 -11.20 10.80
C MET A 81 5.99 -11.99 11.16
N ARG A 82 5.80 -12.24 12.45
CA ARG A 82 4.58 -12.80 13.02
C ARG A 82 3.96 -11.79 13.97
N TYR A 83 2.77 -11.29 13.58
CA TYR A 83 1.99 -10.38 14.41
C TYR A 83 0.95 -11.16 15.17
N TYR A 84 1.16 -11.35 16.48
CA TYR A 84 0.29 -12.11 17.36
C TYR A 84 -0.85 -11.26 17.91
N TYR A 85 -2.04 -11.82 17.95
CA TYR A 85 -3.23 -11.21 18.54
C TYR A 85 -4.04 -12.26 19.29
N ARG A 86 -4.83 -11.81 20.30
CA ARG A 86 -5.74 -12.70 21.02
C ARG A 86 -6.99 -12.92 20.18
N SER A 87 -7.33 -14.16 19.90
CA SER A 87 -8.63 -14.52 19.34
C SER A 87 -9.67 -14.56 20.46
N ASN A 88 -10.80 -13.90 20.27
CA ASN A 88 -11.91 -13.89 21.23
C ASN A 88 -12.58 -15.26 21.43
N LEU A 89 -12.23 -16.28 20.66
CA LEU A 89 -12.91 -17.57 20.65
C LEU A 89 -12.15 -18.69 21.35
N GLN A 90 -10.87 -18.54 21.62
CA GLN A 90 -10.04 -19.49 22.38
C GLN A 90 -8.78 -18.77 22.85
N ASP A 91 -8.27 -19.13 24.05
CA ASP A 91 -7.02 -18.59 24.64
C ASP A 91 -5.73 -18.87 23.82
N TYR A 92 -5.86 -19.21 22.55
CA TYR A 92 -4.74 -19.47 21.66
C TYR A 92 -4.28 -18.20 20.98
N LEU A 93 -2.98 -17.96 21.04
CA LEU A 93 -2.30 -16.95 20.27
C LEU A 93 -2.35 -17.32 18.79
N THR A 94 -3.10 -16.54 18.01
CA THR A 94 -3.04 -16.59 16.55
C THR A 94 -2.14 -15.48 16.05
N HIS A 95 -1.64 -15.59 14.82
CA HIS A 95 -0.79 -14.56 14.24
C HIS A 95 -1.13 -14.30 12.76
N HIS A 96 -0.88 -13.07 12.35
CA HIS A 96 -0.78 -12.72 10.94
C HIS A 96 0.67 -12.78 10.50
N GLU A 97 0.92 -13.40 9.36
CA GLU A 97 2.24 -13.35 8.73
C GLU A 97 2.42 -11.99 8.03
N GLY A 98 3.52 -11.35 8.31
CA GLY A 98 3.92 -10.09 7.71
C GLY A 98 5.37 -10.09 7.26
N VAL A 99 5.83 -8.95 6.80
CA VAL A 99 7.22 -8.69 6.45
C VAL A 99 7.70 -7.44 7.15
N ILE A 100 8.98 -7.42 7.48
CA ILE A 100 9.65 -6.25 8.02
C ILE A 100 10.79 -5.84 7.09
N ILE A 101 10.81 -4.56 6.74
CA ILE A 101 11.79 -3.95 5.85
C ILE A 101 12.59 -2.95 6.67
N PHE A 102 13.91 -3.05 6.58
CA PHE A 102 14.83 -2.08 7.17
C PHE A 102 15.36 -1.19 6.06
N ALA A 103 14.97 0.07 6.10
CA ALA A 103 15.48 1.06 5.17
C ALA A 103 16.91 1.52 5.55
N ASP A 104 17.66 2.03 4.56
CA ASP A 104 19.05 2.46 4.78
C ASP A 104 19.15 3.68 5.71
N ASP A 105 18.09 4.50 5.78
CA ASP A 105 17.98 5.65 6.70
C ASP A 105 17.59 5.26 8.14
N GLY A 106 17.34 3.98 8.39
CA GLY A 106 16.96 3.43 9.68
C GLY A 106 15.47 3.32 9.92
N GLU A 107 14.61 3.75 8.97
CA GLU A 107 13.18 3.51 9.06
C GLU A 107 12.89 2.00 9.05
N VAL A 108 11.96 1.59 9.90
CA VAL A 108 11.50 0.20 10.00
C VAL A 108 10.05 0.10 9.57
N ILE A 109 9.81 -0.63 8.49
CA ILE A 109 8.49 -0.73 7.86
C ILE A 109 7.95 -2.13 8.04
N ARG A 110 6.74 -2.23 8.57
CA ARG A 110 6.00 -3.48 8.75
C ARG A 110 4.82 -3.53 7.79
N ASN A 111 4.73 -4.59 6.98
CA ASN A 111 3.68 -4.78 6.00
C ASN A 111 3.08 -6.18 6.06
N PHE A 112 1.83 -6.29 5.57
CA PHE A 112 1.07 -7.53 5.52
C PHE A 112 0.58 -7.81 4.09
N PRO A 113 1.51 -8.10 3.15
CA PRO A 113 1.18 -8.22 1.72
C PRO A 113 0.23 -9.37 1.41
N LYS A 114 0.32 -10.51 2.10
CA LYS A 114 -0.58 -11.65 1.90
C LYS A 114 -2.03 -11.26 2.21
N GLN A 115 -2.26 -10.59 3.34
CA GLN A 115 -3.59 -10.13 3.77
C GLN A 115 -4.11 -9.04 2.84
N HIS A 116 -3.26 -8.09 2.44
CA HIS A 116 -3.61 -7.04 1.47
C HIS A 116 -4.11 -7.65 0.15
N ILE A 117 -3.36 -8.59 -0.41
CA ILE A 117 -3.73 -9.26 -1.66
C ILE A 117 -5.01 -10.07 -1.51
N ALA A 118 -5.14 -10.84 -0.42
CA ALA A 118 -6.32 -11.66 -0.15
C ALA A 118 -7.58 -10.80 -0.01
N ASN A 119 -7.52 -9.74 0.81
CA ASN A 119 -8.62 -8.82 1.04
C ASN A 119 -9.01 -8.04 -0.22
N GLY A 120 -8.02 -7.57 -0.98
CA GLY A 120 -8.26 -6.91 -2.26
C GLY A 120 -8.91 -7.82 -3.29
N LYS A 121 -8.50 -9.10 -3.38
CA LYS A 121 -9.15 -10.11 -4.23
C LYS A 121 -10.58 -10.38 -3.78
N ALA A 122 -10.80 -10.57 -2.48
CA ALA A 122 -12.12 -10.84 -1.91
C ALA A 122 -13.08 -9.67 -2.17
N LYS A 123 -12.66 -8.44 -1.88
CA LYS A 123 -13.46 -7.24 -2.17
C LYS A 123 -13.77 -7.10 -3.65
N ASN A 124 -12.79 -7.31 -4.52
CA ASN A 124 -13.01 -7.23 -5.96
C ASN A 124 -14.05 -8.25 -6.46
N LYS A 125 -14.09 -9.46 -5.87
CA LYS A 125 -15.12 -10.47 -6.17
C LYS A 125 -16.50 -10.03 -5.67
N ARG A 126 -16.61 -9.56 -4.43
CA ARG A 126 -17.89 -9.10 -3.84
C ARG A 126 -18.48 -7.90 -4.56
N THR A 127 -17.62 -7.05 -5.14
CA THR A 127 -18.03 -5.85 -5.90
C THR A 127 -18.13 -6.11 -7.40
N SER A 128 -18.39 -7.34 -7.84
CA SER A 128 -18.51 -7.70 -9.26
C SER A 128 -17.37 -7.18 -10.14
N PHE A 129 -16.14 -7.22 -9.61
CA PHE A 129 -14.90 -6.74 -10.23
C PHE A 129 -14.79 -5.21 -10.42
N TYR A 130 -15.67 -4.43 -9.80
CA TYR A 130 -15.60 -2.96 -9.84
C TYR A 130 -14.47 -2.39 -8.97
N TYR A 131 -14.19 -2.97 -7.79
CA TYR A 131 -13.20 -2.43 -6.85
C TYR A 131 -11.87 -2.07 -7.52
N LYS A 132 -11.23 -3.00 -8.21
CA LYS A 132 -9.95 -2.74 -8.89
C LYS A 132 -10.05 -1.69 -10.00
N LYS A 133 -11.20 -1.56 -10.64
CA LYS A 133 -11.45 -0.55 -11.66
C LYS A 133 -11.54 0.83 -11.02
N MET A 134 -12.29 0.97 -9.93
CA MET A 134 -12.41 2.22 -9.17
C MET A 134 -11.05 2.66 -8.61
N VAL A 135 -10.25 1.72 -8.08
CA VAL A 135 -8.86 2.00 -7.65
C VAL A 135 -8.03 2.59 -8.80
N ARG A 136 -8.12 2.01 -10.00
CA ARG A 136 -7.36 2.53 -11.17
C ARG A 136 -7.84 3.91 -11.60
N ILE A 137 -9.14 4.16 -11.60
CA ILE A 137 -9.72 5.47 -11.92
C ILE A 137 -9.24 6.49 -10.88
N MET A 138 -9.36 6.18 -9.58
CA MET A 138 -8.92 7.07 -8.51
C MET A 138 -7.42 7.39 -8.60
N LYS A 139 -6.56 6.40 -8.87
CA LYS A 139 -5.14 6.60 -9.10
C LYS A 139 -4.88 7.53 -10.31
N LYS A 140 -5.67 7.39 -11.38
CA LYS A 140 -5.57 8.30 -12.54
C LYS A 140 -6.01 9.72 -12.18
N MET A 141 -7.10 9.89 -11.44
CA MET A 141 -7.55 11.21 -10.95
C MET A 141 -6.48 11.86 -10.08
N ARG A 142 -5.87 11.11 -9.14
CA ARG A 142 -4.74 11.60 -8.34
C ARG A 142 -3.59 12.12 -9.21
N TYR A 143 -3.21 11.39 -10.27
CA TYR A 143 -2.16 11.85 -11.19
C TYR A 143 -2.55 13.13 -11.92
N LEU A 144 -3.78 13.23 -12.40
CA LEU A 144 -4.28 14.46 -13.04
C LEU A 144 -4.25 15.63 -12.05
N MET A 145 -4.75 15.44 -10.83
CA MET A 145 -4.70 16.47 -9.79
C MET A 145 -3.26 16.94 -9.53
N SER A 146 -2.28 16.04 -9.44
CA SER A 146 -0.87 16.40 -9.29
C SER A 146 -0.36 17.18 -10.50
N GLU A 147 -0.70 16.78 -11.73
CA GLU A 147 -0.37 17.51 -12.97
C GLU A 147 -1.00 18.91 -13.01
N TYR A 148 -2.19 19.10 -12.44
CA TYR A 148 -2.86 20.39 -12.30
C TYR A 148 -2.39 21.20 -11.07
N GLY A 149 -1.37 20.73 -10.34
CA GLY A 149 -0.74 21.45 -9.24
C GLY A 149 -1.42 21.28 -7.85
N TYR A 150 -2.33 20.31 -7.70
CA TYR A 150 -2.93 19.99 -6.40
C TYR A 150 -1.95 19.20 -5.54
N ARG A 151 -1.22 19.89 -4.66
CA ARG A 151 -0.18 19.29 -3.80
C ARG A 151 -0.69 18.14 -2.91
N CYS A 152 -1.94 18.22 -2.42
CA CYS A 152 -2.53 17.15 -1.63
C CYS A 152 -2.54 15.78 -2.33
N ALA A 153 -2.49 15.76 -3.66
CA ALA A 153 -2.39 14.53 -4.43
C ALA A 153 -1.03 13.82 -4.26
N ASP A 154 0.03 14.55 -3.92
CA ASP A 154 1.36 13.99 -3.71
C ASP A 154 1.53 13.44 -2.28
N GLU A 155 0.71 13.91 -1.33
CA GLU A 155 0.70 13.46 0.07
C GLU A 155 0.00 12.10 0.27
N VAL A 156 -0.74 11.62 -0.74
CA VAL A 156 -1.47 10.36 -0.68
C VAL A 156 -0.86 9.34 -1.63
N SER A 157 -0.34 8.24 -1.07
CA SER A 157 0.32 7.19 -1.88
C SER A 157 -0.67 6.37 -2.72
N SER A 158 -0.17 5.72 -3.78
CA SER A 158 -0.96 4.78 -4.58
C SER A 158 -1.48 3.59 -3.77
N PHE A 159 -0.72 3.15 -2.77
CA PHE A 159 -1.13 2.13 -1.81
C PHE A 159 -2.25 2.65 -0.90
N GLY A 160 -2.11 3.89 -0.43
CA GLY A 160 -3.12 4.55 0.38
C GLY A 160 -4.45 4.75 -0.35
N ILE A 161 -4.42 5.10 -1.63
CA ILE A 161 -5.64 5.18 -2.48
C ILE A 161 -6.37 3.83 -2.53
N GLU A 162 -5.64 2.74 -2.71
CA GLU A 162 -6.25 1.41 -2.73
C GLU A 162 -6.92 1.08 -1.40
N SER A 163 -6.26 1.43 -0.28
CA SER A 163 -6.77 1.23 1.06
C SER A 163 -7.95 2.15 1.38
N LEU A 164 -7.92 3.41 0.93
CA LEU A 164 -9.06 4.33 1.07
C LEU A 164 -10.33 3.73 0.46
N ILE A 165 -10.24 3.28 -0.80
CA ILE A 165 -11.37 2.69 -1.52
C ILE A 165 -11.79 1.34 -0.90
N TRP A 166 -10.87 0.60 -0.31
CA TRP A 166 -11.18 -0.66 0.35
C TRP A 166 -12.15 -0.50 1.54
N ASN A 167 -12.15 0.65 2.22
CA ASN A 167 -13.06 0.93 3.33
C ASN A 167 -14.49 1.29 2.89
N ILE A 168 -14.70 1.64 1.62
CA ILE A 168 -16.03 2.01 1.12
C ILE A 168 -16.92 0.76 1.03
N PRO A 169 -18.17 0.77 1.52
CA PRO A 169 -19.05 -0.40 1.47
C PRO A 169 -19.30 -0.93 0.05
N ASP A 170 -19.41 -2.25 -0.08
CA ASP A 170 -19.48 -2.96 -1.35
C ASP A 170 -20.67 -2.48 -2.23
N PHE A 171 -21.76 -2.05 -1.61
CA PHE A 171 -22.96 -1.54 -2.30
C PHE A 171 -22.66 -0.39 -3.27
N TYR A 172 -21.79 0.55 -2.91
CA TYR A 172 -21.51 1.73 -3.73
C TYR A 172 -20.77 1.40 -5.03
N PHE A 173 -20.17 0.22 -5.14
CA PHE A 173 -19.49 -0.22 -6.35
C PHE A 173 -20.44 -0.80 -7.40
N THR A 174 -21.57 -1.32 -6.98
CA THR A 174 -22.50 -2.09 -7.83
C THR A 174 -23.87 -1.44 -8.00
N LYS A 175 -24.04 -0.25 -7.42
CA LYS A 175 -25.29 0.53 -7.51
C LYS A 175 -25.63 0.91 -8.95
N TYR A 176 -24.61 1.17 -9.79
CA TYR A 176 -24.75 1.54 -11.19
C TYR A 176 -23.90 0.63 -12.07
N SER A 177 -24.36 0.40 -13.30
CA SER A 177 -23.62 -0.35 -14.33
C SER A 177 -22.54 0.52 -15.01
N SER A 178 -22.71 1.83 -15.01
CA SER A 178 -21.72 2.78 -15.54
C SER A 178 -20.56 2.98 -14.58
N TYR A 179 -19.32 2.92 -15.08
CA TYR A 179 -18.13 3.21 -14.28
C TYR A 179 -18.07 4.66 -13.83
N GLY A 180 -18.56 5.61 -14.63
CA GLY A 180 -18.62 7.03 -14.27
C GLY A 180 -19.52 7.24 -13.05
N PHE A 181 -20.76 6.78 -13.09
CA PHE A 181 -21.68 6.91 -11.96
C PHE A 181 -21.24 6.11 -10.74
N ALA A 182 -20.63 4.93 -10.91
CA ALA A 182 -20.08 4.18 -9.79
C ALA A 182 -18.90 4.94 -9.15
N PHE A 183 -18.07 5.61 -9.95
CA PHE A 183 -16.95 6.41 -9.44
C PHE A 183 -17.44 7.67 -8.71
N GLU A 184 -18.45 8.35 -9.24
CA GLU A 184 -19.11 9.48 -8.59
C GLU A 184 -19.64 9.11 -7.19
N GLU A 185 -20.31 7.96 -7.07
CA GLU A 185 -20.77 7.45 -5.78
C GLU A 185 -19.61 7.17 -4.81
N ILE A 186 -18.50 6.62 -5.30
CA ILE A 186 -17.29 6.35 -4.51
C ILE A 186 -16.70 7.67 -3.99
N VAL A 187 -16.57 8.68 -4.84
CA VAL A 187 -16.05 10.02 -4.46
C VAL A 187 -17.00 10.69 -3.47
N THR A 188 -18.29 10.67 -3.76
CA THR A 188 -19.34 11.25 -2.88
C THR A 188 -19.38 10.57 -1.51
N TYR A 189 -19.27 9.25 -1.46
CA TYR A 189 -19.17 8.52 -0.20
C TYR A 189 -17.95 8.94 0.59
N ALA A 190 -16.77 8.95 -0.03
CA ALA A 190 -15.52 9.35 0.63
C ALA A 190 -15.63 10.77 1.20
N TYR A 191 -16.19 11.71 0.42
CA TYR A 191 -16.40 13.10 0.86
C TYR A 191 -17.32 13.21 2.08
N ARG A 192 -18.46 12.51 2.07
CA ARG A 192 -19.45 12.55 3.17
C ARG A 192 -18.95 11.88 4.44
N HIS A 193 -18.06 10.87 4.33
CA HIS A 193 -17.58 10.07 5.46
C HIS A 193 -16.11 10.34 5.82
N LYS A 194 -15.51 11.42 5.33
CA LYS A 194 -14.11 11.77 5.65
C LYS A 194 -13.85 11.98 7.14
N GLY A 195 -14.90 12.35 7.94
CA GLY A 195 -14.81 12.42 9.39
C GLY A 195 -14.54 11.06 10.08
N GLU A 196 -14.71 9.95 9.36
CA GLU A 196 -14.49 8.58 9.86
C GLU A 196 -13.10 8.02 9.52
N LEU A 197 -12.20 8.81 8.92
CA LEU A 197 -10.87 8.38 8.47
C LEU A 197 -10.02 7.74 9.57
N SER A 198 -10.19 8.16 10.84
CA SER A 198 -9.52 7.54 12.00
C SER A 198 -9.92 6.06 12.21
N ASN A 199 -11.07 5.64 11.68
CA ASN A 199 -11.57 4.27 11.76
C ASN A 199 -11.14 3.42 10.58
N TYR A 200 -10.59 4.02 9.52
CA TYR A 200 -10.21 3.29 8.31
C TYR A 200 -8.93 2.48 8.51
N TYR A 201 -8.90 1.35 7.84
CA TYR A 201 -7.75 0.44 7.82
C TYR A 201 -7.09 0.41 6.44
N GLU A 202 -5.82 0.05 6.40
CA GLU A 202 -5.20 -0.39 5.15
C GLU A 202 -5.94 -1.63 4.62
N ALA A 203 -5.86 -1.89 3.32
CA ALA A 203 -6.55 -3.04 2.71
C ALA A 203 -6.11 -4.40 3.30
N ASN A 204 -5.00 -4.45 4.07
CA ASN A 204 -4.64 -5.63 4.85
C ASN A 204 -5.59 -5.90 6.05
N GLY A 205 -6.39 -4.92 6.48
CA GLY A 205 -7.33 -5.03 7.60
C GLY A 205 -6.66 -5.06 8.98
N ILE A 206 -5.35 -4.78 9.08
CA ILE A 206 -4.57 -4.87 10.33
C ILE A 206 -4.09 -3.48 10.75
N LYS A 207 -3.49 -2.73 9.84
CA LYS A 207 -2.95 -1.40 10.11
C LYS A 207 -4.00 -0.32 9.85
N LYS A 208 -3.98 0.73 10.65
CA LYS A 208 -4.77 1.93 10.37
C LYS A 208 -4.29 2.62 9.11
N LEU A 209 -5.23 3.12 8.29
CA LEU A 209 -4.92 3.92 7.11
C LEU A 209 -4.33 5.28 7.50
N CYS A 210 -4.89 5.89 8.53
CA CYS A 210 -4.49 7.19 9.07
C CYS A 210 -4.07 7.02 10.53
N PRO A 211 -2.82 6.59 10.81
CA PRO A 211 -2.35 6.38 12.18
C PRO A 211 -2.06 7.69 12.94
N SER A 212 -1.90 8.81 12.25
CA SER A 212 -1.64 10.12 12.82
C SER A 212 -2.69 11.17 12.41
N GLN A 213 -2.76 12.28 13.16
CA GLN A 213 -3.59 13.42 12.78
C GLN A 213 -3.15 14.04 11.45
N GLN A 214 -1.86 14.01 11.15
CA GLN A 214 -1.34 14.50 9.86
C GLN A 214 -1.86 13.64 8.69
N ASP A 215 -1.91 12.32 8.84
CA ASP A 215 -2.49 11.44 7.83
C ASP A 215 -3.98 11.75 7.61
N ILE A 216 -4.74 11.93 8.71
CA ILE A 216 -6.15 12.31 8.62
C ILE A 216 -6.31 13.62 7.84
N ASN A 217 -5.48 14.61 8.12
CA ASN A 217 -5.53 15.90 7.44
C ASN A 217 -5.20 15.77 5.96
N ASN A 218 -4.14 15.03 5.62
CA ASN A 218 -3.72 14.80 4.23
C ASN A 218 -4.80 14.09 3.41
N TYR A 219 -5.40 13.02 3.96
CA TYR A 219 -6.48 12.31 3.28
C TYR A 219 -7.76 13.15 3.19
N SER A 220 -8.09 13.92 4.23
CA SER A 220 -9.26 14.80 4.22
C SER A 220 -9.13 15.89 3.15
N GLU A 221 -7.97 16.55 3.07
CA GLU A 221 -7.70 17.55 2.05
C GLU A 221 -7.73 16.95 0.64
N PHE A 222 -7.11 15.78 0.46
CA PHE A 222 -7.16 15.07 -0.82
C PHE A 222 -8.59 14.76 -1.25
N ILE A 223 -9.44 14.26 -0.35
CA ILE A 223 -10.84 13.93 -0.65
C ILE A 223 -11.63 15.20 -1.00
N ASP A 224 -11.45 16.31 -0.27
CA ASP A 224 -12.12 17.58 -0.55
C ASP A 224 -11.76 18.11 -1.94
N LYS A 225 -10.46 18.12 -2.25
CA LYS A 225 -9.97 18.59 -3.54
C LYS A 225 -10.35 17.64 -4.68
N LEU A 226 -10.36 16.32 -4.43
CA LEU A 226 -10.81 15.34 -5.41
C LEU A 226 -12.30 15.53 -5.76
N TYR A 227 -13.15 15.75 -4.76
CA TYR A 227 -14.57 15.99 -4.97
C TYR A 227 -14.79 17.21 -5.86
N SER A 228 -14.17 18.35 -5.53
CA SER A 228 -14.26 19.57 -6.34
C SER A 228 -13.66 19.40 -7.74
N PHE A 229 -12.49 18.77 -7.84
CA PHE A 229 -11.82 18.54 -9.12
C PHE A 229 -12.66 17.65 -10.05
N PHE A 230 -13.28 16.61 -9.51
CA PHE A 230 -14.13 15.70 -10.29
C PHE A 230 -15.39 16.41 -10.79
N GLU A 231 -16.05 17.21 -9.95
CA GLU A 231 -17.30 17.86 -10.31
C GLU A 231 -17.13 19.08 -11.21
N TYR A 232 -16.09 19.89 -11.00
CA TYR A 232 -15.96 21.21 -11.63
C TYR A 232 -14.82 21.29 -12.65
N ASP A 233 -13.73 20.58 -12.45
CA ASP A 233 -12.53 20.73 -13.29
C ASP A 233 -12.38 19.61 -14.32
N TYR A 234 -13.04 18.46 -14.12
CA TYR A 234 -12.87 17.29 -14.98
C TYR A 234 -14.12 16.95 -15.83
N THR A 235 -15.31 17.24 -15.34
CA THR A 235 -16.57 16.93 -16.04
C THR A 235 -17.21 18.11 -16.75
N SER A 236 -16.73 19.33 -16.49
CA SER A 236 -17.10 20.57 -17.21
C SER A 236 -16.19 20.81 -18.42
#